data_76ad4586f4fc88ee90eea41cb899b80d
#
_entry.id   76ad4586f4fc88ee90eea41cb899b80d
#
_cell.length_a   1.000
_cell.length_b   1.000
_cell.length_c   1.000
_cell.angle_alpha   90.00
_cell.angle_beta   90.00
_cell.angle_gamma   90.00
#
_symmetry.space_group_name_H-M   'P 1'
#
loop_
_entity.id
_entity.type
_entity.pdbx_description
1 polymer ?
#
loop_
_entity_poly.entity_id
_entity_poly.type
_entity_poly.pdbx_seq_one_letter_code
_entity_poly.pdbx_strand_id
1 'polypeptide(L)'
;MYINNEIGNILDINKVSNLCQKYNSFFHSDAVQAVGHYKIDLNSLKIDFMTSAGHKFHGPKGVGFTYINNSTKIKSFICGGPQERGLRAGTESVHNIVGMTKALEIADNNMEEEAEYVKSIKKYLIDNLSNLFPNIHFNGESGDMTNSTYTVLNVCFPISNDKAAMLDFQLDLKGIACSKGSACQSGSSEGSHVLSEIQNDANKKFPSVRFSFSHNNNKKEVDYLIETLKEFINS
;
A
#
# COMPACT_ATOMS: atom_id res chain seq x y z
N MET A 1 3.61 -8.65 6.44
CA MET A 1 3.41 -7.17 6.37
C MET A 1 2.15 -6.76 7.12
N TYR A 2 2.10 -5.53 7.63
CA TYR A 2 0.95 -5.02 8.36
C TYR A 2 -0.23 -4.73 7.43
N ILE A 3 0.04 -4.06 6.31
CA ILE A 3 -0.95 -3.75 5.27
C ILE A 3 -0.42 -4.24 3.93
N ASN A 4 -1.23 -5.01 3.22
CA ASN A 4 -0.84 -5.53 1.91
C ASN A 4 -0.82 -4.40 0.86
N ASN A 5 0.28 -4.28 0.14
CA ASN A 5 0.50 -3.20 -0.82
C ASN A 5 -0.26 -3.36 -2.16
N GLU A 6 -0.84 -4.52 -2.42
CA GLU A 6 -1.61 -4.78 -3.65
C GLU A 6 -3.11 -4.69 -3.43
N ILE A 7 -3.61 -5.33 -2.39
CA ILE A 7 -5.04 -5.46 -2.11
C ILE A 7 -5.50 -4.66 -0.88
N GLY A 8 -4.57 -4.00 -0.19
CA GLY A 8 -4.91 -3.12 0.92
C GLY A 8 -5.36 -3.79 2.21
N ASN A 9 -5.46 -5.13 2.27
CA ASN A 9 -5.88 -5.85 3.46
C ASN A 9 -5.04 -5.49 4.68
N ILE A 10 -5.70 -5.24 5.80
CA ILE A 10 -5.07 -4.90 7.08
C ILE A 10 -5.00 -6.14 7.97
N LEU A 11 -3.79 -6.49 8.41
CA LEU A 11 -3.58 -7.58 9.36
C LEU A 11 -3.92 -7.10 10.77
N ASP A 12 -4.61 -7.91 11.57
CA ASP A 12 -4.74 -7.70 13.01
C ASP A 12 -3.37 -7.94 13.69
N ILE A 13 -2.57 -6.88 13.73
CA ILE A 13 -1.18 -6.93 14.23
C ILE A 13 -1.13 -7.29 15.72
N ASN A 14 -2.18 -6.94 16.50
CA ASN A 14 -2.24 -7.27 17.92
C ASN A 14 -2.44 -8.77 18.14
N LYS A 15 -3.31 -9.42 17.34
CA LYS A 15 -3.45 -10.89 17.39
C LYS A 15 -2.15 -11.59 17.04
N VAL A 16 -1.44 -11.14 16.00
CA VAL A 16 -0.14 -11.74 15.63
C VAL A 16 0.88 -11.52 16.74
N SER A 17 0.97 -10.32 17.30
CA SER A 17 1.84 -10.01 18.43
C SER A 17 1.60 -10.95 19.61
N ASN A 18 0.33 -11.15 20.00
CA ASN A 18 -0.05 -12.06 21.09
C ASN A 18 0.33 -13.52 20.79
N LEU A 19 0.17 -13.97 19.55
CA LEU A 19 0.59 -15.31 19.12
C LEU A 19 2.12 -15.46 19.20
N CYS A 20 2.89 -14.50 18.72
CA CYS A 20 4.34 -14.53 18.80
C CYS A 20 4.82 -14.59 20.26
N GLN A 21 4.21 -13.82 21.16
CA GLN A 21 4.50 -13.91 22.61
C GLN A 21 4.17 -15.29 23.19
N LYS A 22 2.98 -15.81 22.87
CA LYS A 22 2.53 -17.13 23.36
C LYS A 22 3.52 -18.24 22.99
N TYR A 23 4.12 -18.15 21.81
CA TYR A 23 5.05 -19.16 21.30
C TYR A 23 6.52 -18.78 21.43
N ASN A 24 6.83 -17.68 22.13
CA ASN A 24 8.19 -17.14 22.31
C ASN A 24 8.94 -16.99 20.98
N SER A 25 8.25 -16.47 19.98
CA SER A 25 8.78 -16.25 18.63
C SER A 25 9.05 -14.76 18.41
N PHE A 26 10.11 -14.44 17.69
CA PHE A 26 10.33 -13.06 17.24
C PHE A 26 9.23 -12.59 16.30
N PHE A 27 8.83 -11.34 16.47
CA PHE A 27 7.86 -10.68 15.62
C PHE A 27 8.50 -9.53 14.85
N HIS A 28 8.59 -9.69 13.55
CA HIS A 28 8.93 -8.60 12.60
C HIS A 28 7.75 -8.30 11.70
N SER A 29 7.44 -7.02 11.52
CA SER A 29 6.44 -6.57 10.56
C SER A 29 7.03 -5.56 9.57
N ASP A 30 6.78 -5.78 8.28
CA ASP A 30 6.84 -4.73 7.29
C ASP A 30 5.62 -3.82 7.50
N ALA A 31 5.87 -2.57 7.91
CA ALA A 31 4.86 -1.53 8.14
C ALA A 31 4.95 -0.38 7.13
N VAL A 32 5.57 -0.63 5.98
CA VAL A 32 5.79 0.37 4.93
C VAL A 32 4.49 1.05 4.48
N GLN A 33 3.38 0.32 4.45
CA GLN A 33 2.07 0.86 4.07
C GLN A 33 1.25 1.39 5.27
N ALA A 34 1.76 1.28 6.51
CA ALA A 34 1.04 1.67 7.71
C ALA A 34 1.60 2.94 8.36
N VAL A 35 2.93 3.08 8.40
CA VAL A 35 3.60 4.24 9.01
C VAL A 35 3.25 5.52 8.24
N GLY A 36 2.88 6.57 8.97
CA GLY A 36 2.40 7.83 8.42
C GLY A 36 0.92 7.85 8.02
N HIS A 37 0.24 6.68 8.07
CA HIS A 37 -1.17 6.54 7.72
C HIS A 37 -2.04 6.04 8.87
N TYR A 38 -1.45 5.29 9.79
CA TYR A 38 -2.15 4.69 10.94
C TYR A 38 -1.37 4.92 12.22
N LYS A 39 -2.09 5.14 13.31
CA LYS A 39 -1.49 5.28 14.62
C LYS A 39 -0.93 3.93 15.09
N ILE A 40 0.35 3.89 15.40
CA ILE A 40 1.05 2.68 15.87
C ILE A 40 1.64 2.99 17.25
N ASP A 41 1.12 2.35 18.30
CA ASP A 41 1.65 2.48 19.65
C ASP A 41 2.59 1.32 19.98
N LEU A 42 3.89 1.57 19.89
CA LEU A 42 4.93 0.60 20.17
C LEU A 42 5.08 0.23 21.66
N ASN A 43 4.42 0.99 22.58
CA ASN A 43 4.43 0.64 24.00
C ASN A 43 3.46 -0.51 24.29
N SER A 44 2.32 -0.52 23.61
CA SER A 44 1.31 -1.57 23.76
C SER A 44 1.55 -2.76 22.83
N LEU A 45 2.08 -2.51 21.62
CA LEU A 45 2.38 -3.55 20.63
C LEU A 45 3.71 -4.24 20.96
N LYS A 46 3.63 -5.53 21.29
CA LYS A 46 4.84 -6.36 21.53
C LYS A 46 5.42 -6.82 20.20
N ILE A 47 6.30 -6.02 19.64
CA ILE A 47 7.00 -6.26 18.38
C ILE A 47 8.50 -6.12 18.58
N ASP A 48 9.29 -7.00 17.95
CA ASP A 48 10.75 -6.97 18.02
C ASP A 48 11.33 -6.06 16.93
N PHE A 49 10.78 -6.12 15.73
CA PHE A 49 11.24 -5.34 14.57
C PHE A 49 10.06 -4.79 13.77
N MET A 50 10.22 -3.57 13.28
CA MET A 50 9.28 -2.98 12.34
C MET A 50 10.03 -2.14 11.32
N THR A 51 9.74 -2.33 10.03
CA THR A 51 10.38 -1.59 8.95
C THR A 51 9.42 -0.63 8.26
N SER A 52 9.94 0.52 7.83
CA SER A 52 9.22 1.52 7.07
C SER A 52 10.09 2.18 6.00
N ALA A 53 9.45 2.87 5.04
CA ALA A 53 10.12 3.58 3.95
C ALA A 53 9.55 4.99 3.80
N GLY A 54 10.42 6.00 3.82
CA GLY A 54 10.05 7.41 3.84
C GLY A 54 9.15 7.84 2.68
N HIS A 55 9.39 7.31 1.47
CA HIS A 55 8.61 7.68 0.28
C HIS A 55 7.15 7.21 0.31
N LYS A 56 6.73 6.42 1.30
CA LYS A 56 5.33 5.97 1.43
C LYS A 56 4.46 6.95 2.22
N PHE A 57 5.09 7.87 2.93
CA PHE A 57 4.44 8.99 3.61
C PHE A 57 5.02 10.35 3.13
N HIS A 58 5.23 10.46 1.81
CA HIS A 58 5.67 11.67 1.10
C HIS A 58 7.08 12.18 1.44
N GLY A 59 7.90 11.35 2.08
CA GLY A 59 9.32 11.63 2.33
C GLY A 59 10.22 11.27 1.14
N PRO A 60 11.54 11.50 1.26
CA PRO A 60 12.49 11.18 0.21
C PRO A 60 12.54 9.68 -0.12
N LYS A 61 12.85 9.37 -1.39
CA LYS A 61 13.20 8.00 -1.82
C LYS A 61 14.60 7.63 -1.31
N GLY A 62 14.86 6.33 -1.15
CA GLY A 62 16.17 5.81 -0.76
C GLY A 62 16.48 5.90 0.74
N VAL A 63 15.51 6.24 1.56
CA VAL A 63 15.61 6.29 3.02
C VAL A 63 14.40 5.63 3.66
N GLY A 64 14.65 4.94 4.77
CA GLY A 64 13.65 4.31 5.62
C GLY A 64 14.24 4.10 7.01
N PHE A 65 13.47 3.50 7.88
CA PHE A 65 13.95 3.14 9.22
C PHE A 65 13.49 1.75 9.63
N THR A 66 14.25 1.18 10.55
CA THR A 66 13.86 -0.05 11.25
C THR A 66 13.78 0.24 12.75
N TYR A 67 12.59 0.04 13.32
CA TYR A 67 12.46 -0.05 14.77
C TYR A 67 13.00 -1.40 15.23
N ILE A 68 13.79 -1.37 16.28
CA ILE A 68 14.34 -2.55 16.95
C ILE A 68 14.04 -2.41 18.44
N ASN A 69 13.33 -3.37 19.01
CA ASN A 69 13.05 -3.38 20.45
C ASN A 69 14.36 -3.48 21.25
N ASN A 70 14.50 -2.65 22.28
CA ASN A 70 15.73 -2.60 23.09
C ASN A 70 16.09 -3.93 23.77
N SER A 71 15.11 -4.79 24.01
CA SER A 71 15.34 -6.14 24.57
C SER A 71 15.88 -7.14 23.55
N THR A 72 15.77 -6.83 22.25
CA THR A 72 16.14 -7.74 21.16
C THR A 72 17.61 -7.54 20.78
N LYS A 73 18.39 -8.61 20.90
CA LYS A 73 19.81 -8.59 20.55
C LYS A 73 20.01 -9.09 19.12
N ILE A 74 20.56 -8.25 18.26
CA ILE A 74 20.96 -8.59 16.89
C ILE A 74 22.42 -8.23 16.66
N LYS A 75 23.04 -8.92 15.71
CA LYS A 75 24.37 -8.56 15.20
C LYS A 75 24.21 -7.77 13.90
N SER A 76 25.10 -6.80 13.70
CA SER A 76 25.18 -6.09 12.42
C SER A 76 25.44 -7.07 11.27
N PHE A 77 24.66 -6.96 10.21
CA PHE A 77 24.89 -7.67 8.95
C PHE A 77 25.80 -6.87 8.02
N ILE A 78 25.69 -5.53 8.03
CA ILE A 78 26.55 -4.63 7.27
C ILE A 78 27.63 -4.11 8.20
N CYS A 79 28.80 -4.74 8.14
CA CYS A 79 29.93 -4.48 9.03
C CYS A 79 30.77 -3.29 8.55
N GLY A 80 31.42 -2.57 9.48
CA GLY A 80 32.30 -1.42 9.21
C GLY A 80 32.37 -0.47 10.40
N GLY A 81 32.11 0.80 10.17
CA GLY A 81 32.11 1.84 11.19
C GLY A 81 30.95 1.71 12.20
N PRO A 82 30.97 2.49 13.30
CA PRO A 82 30.02 2.37 14.41
C PRO A 82 28.69 3.10 14.18
N GLN A 83 28.37 3.47 12.94
CA GLN A 83 27.13 4.16 12.62
C GLN A 83 25.90 3.33 13.05
N GLU A 84 24.76 4.01 13.20
CA GLU A 84 23.51 3.41 13.67
C GLU A 84 23.70 2.57 14.95
N ARG A 85 24.48 3.08 15.89
CA ARG A 85 24.84 2.41 17.16
C ARG A 85 25.52 1.05 16.93
N GLY A 86 26.27 0.90 15.85
CA GLY A 86 26.94 -0.34 15.46
C GLY A 86 26.04 -1.39 14.80
N LEU A 87 24.80 -1.06 14.51
CA LEU A 87 23.85 -1.99 13.90
C LEU A 87 23.88 -1.98 12.37
N ARG A 88 24.36 -0.89 11.77
CA ARG A 88 24.49 -0.75 10.32
C ARG A 88 25.59 0.25 9.98
N ALA A 89 26.67 -0.23 9.44
CA ALA A 89 27.80 0.62 9.06
C ALA A 89 27.50 1.45 7.79
N GLY A 90 28.26 2.51 7.61
CA GLY A 90 28.19 3.45 6.47
C GLY A 90 27.68 4.82 6.90
N THR A 91 28.21 5.87 6.27
CA THR A 91 27.86 7.26 6.57
C THR A 91 26.37 7.50 6.44
N GLU A 92 25.78 8.19 7.40
CA GLU A 92 24.35 8.52 7.45
C GLU A 92 24.02 9.55 6.35
N SER A 93 22.91 9.30 5.64
CA SER A 93 22.36 10.24 4.66
C SER A 93 21.54 11.34 5.37
N VAL A 94 22.23 12.30 5.98
CA VAL A 94 21.62 13.29 6.89
C VAL A 94 20.45 14.03 6.24
N HIS A 95 20.60 14.50 5.01
CA HIS A 95 19.56 15.24 4.29
C HIS A 95 18.31 14.39 4.06
N ASN A 96 18.45 13.10 3.72
CA ASN A 96 17.31 12.19 3.56
C ASN A 96 16.65 11.86 4.91
N ILE A 97 17.43 11.69 5.97
CA ILE A 97 16.92 11.44 7.32
C ILE A 97 16.10 12.64 7.80
N VAL A 98 16.63 13.86 7.66
CA VAL A 98 15.91 15.09 8.02
C VAL A 98 14.62 15.25 7.22
N GLY A 99 14.69 15.03 5.89
CA GLY A 99 13.50 15.05 5.03
C GLY A 99 12.45 14.01 5.39
N MET A 100 12.87 12.78 5.70
CA MET A 100 11.98 11.71 6.15
C MET A 100 11.34 12.04 7.50
N THR A 101 12.11 12.56 8.45
CA THR A 101 11.60 12.96 9.77
C THR A 101 10.56 14.06 9.63
N LYS A 102 10.82 15.07 8.79
CA LYS A 102 9.84 16.15 8.56
C LYS A 102 8.57 15.65 7.88
N ALA A 103 8.69 14.73 6.92
CA ALA A 103 7.53 14.11 6.28
C ALA A 103 6.69 13.30 7.29
N LEU A 104 7.33 12.55 8.18
CA LEU A 104 6.62 11.79 9.21
C LEU A 104 5.91 12.71 10.22
N GLU A 105 6.55 13.80 10.63
CA GLU A 105 5.94 14.84 11.49
C GLU A 105 4.68 15.45 10.85
N ILE A 106 4.74 15.78 9.55
CA ILE A 106 3.60 16.31 8.81
C ILE A 106 2.48 15.26 8.72
N ALA A 107 2.83 14.01 8.38
CA ALA A 107 1.86 12.92 8.28
C ALA A 107 1.19 12.63 9.63
N ASP A 108 1.93 12.66 10.75
CA ASP A 108 1.37 12.44 12.09
C ASP A 108 0.39 13.56 12.49
N ASN A 109 0.76 14.81 12.23
CA ASN A 109 -0.06 15.97 12.56
C ASN A 109 -1.39 16.04 11.78
N ASN A 110 -1.42 15.54 10.53
CA ASN A 110 -2.58 15.61 9.64
C ASN A 110 -3.30 14.26 9.49
N MET A 111 -2.87 13.21 10.18
CA MET A 111 -3.26 11.81 9.95
C MET A 111 -4.77 11.60 9.91
N GLU A 112 -5.51 12.15 10.87
CA GLU A 112 -6.95 11.93 10.97
C GLU A 112 -7.71 12.66 9.85
N GLU A 113 -7.37 13.94 9.60
CA GLU A 113 -7.99 14.76 8.57
C GLU A 113 -7.73 14.18 7.16
N GLU A 114 -6.47 13.83 6.87
CA GLU A 114 -6.09 13.22 5.60
C GLU A 114 -6.77 11.84 5.40
N ALA A 115 -6.83 11.03 6.45
CA ALA A 115 -7.48 9.72 6.39
C ALA A 115 -8.97 9.85 6.04
N GLU A 116 -9.71 10.75 6.69
CA GLU A 116 -11.13 10.97 6.41
C GLU A 116 -11.36 11.52 4.99
N TYR A 117 -10.53 12.45 4.56
CA TYR A 117 -10.58 12.99 3.21
C TYR A 117 -10.35 11.89 2.16
N VAL A 118 -9.25 11.12 2.28
CA VAL A 118 -8.88 10.08 1.32
C VAL A 118 -9.90 8.93 1.31
N LYS A 119 -10.44 8.56 2.48
CA LYS A 119 -11.58 7.62 2.57
C LYS A 119 -12.76 8.10 1.72
N SER A 120 -13.07 9.40 1.76
CA SER A 120 -14.17 9.96 0.97
C SER A 120 -13.94 9.82 -0.53
N ILE A 121 -12.70 10.00 -1.01
CA ILE A 121 -12.31 9.83 -2.42
C ILE A 121 -12.38 8.36 -2.83
N LYS A 122 -11.80 7.46 -2.02
CA LYS A 122 -11.86 6.00 -2.28
C LYS A 122 -13.31 5.51 -2.34
N LYS A 123 -14.15 5.91 -1.37
CA LYS A 123 -15.56 5.54 -1.36
C LYS A 123 -16.28 6.07 -2.60
N TYR A 124 -16.03 7.32 -2.99
CA TYR A 124 -16.62 7.92 -4.18
C TYR A 124 -16.25 7.12 -5.44
N LEU A 125 -15.01 6.65 -5.58
CA LEU A 125 -14.62 5.77 -6.68
C LEU A 125 -15.33 4.42 -6.62
N ILE A 126 -15.40 3.77 -5.45
CA ILE A 126 -16.10 2.49 -5.27
C ILE A 126 -17.55 2.59 -5.71
N ASP A 127 -18.27 3.62 -5.24
CA ASP A 127 -19.69 3.83 -5.55
C ASP A 127 -19.90 4.02 -7.05
N ASN A 128 -19.07 4.84 -7.72
CA ASN A 128 -19.15 5.08 -9.15
C ASN A 128 -18.80 3.84 -10.00
N LEU A 129 -17.77 3.09 -9.62
CA LEU A 129 -17.40 1.85 -10.31
C LEU A 129 -18.50 0.79 -10.17
N SER A 130 -19.09 0.65 -8.98
CA SER A 130 -20.19 -0.29 -8.73
C SER A 130 -21.44 0.05 -9.55
N ASN A 131 -21.72 1.33 -9.77
CA ASN A 131 -22.81 1.78 -10.64
C ASN A 131 -22.51 1.54 -12.13
N LEU A 132 -21.25 1.71 -12.54
CA LEU A 132 -20.84 1.54 -13.94
C LEU A 132 -20.74 0.07 -14.35
N PHE A 133 -20.29 -0.79 -13.41
CA PHE A 133 -20.08 -2.21 -13.63
C PHE A 133 -20.85 -3.03 -12.58
N PRO A 134 -22.07 -3.50 -12.83
CA PRO A 134 -22.86 -4.25 -11.85
C PRO A 134 -22.16 -5.52 -11.29
N ASN A 135 -21.23 -6.09 -12.05
CA ASN A 135 -20.48 -7.30 -11.68
C ASN A 135 -19.00 -7.01 -11.36
N ILE A 136 -18.67 -5.77 -10.97
CA ILE A 136 -17.30 -5.43 -10.59
C ILE A 136 -16.90 -6.20 -9.33
N HIS A 137 -15.64 -6.59 -9.28
CA HIS A 137 -15.08 -7.27 -8.12
C HIS A 137 -13.88 -6.47 -7.56
N PHE A 138 -13.87 -6.26 -6.25
CA PHE A 138 -12.75 -5.67 -5.55
C PHE A 138 -11.91 -6.79 -4.94
N ASN A 139 -10.63 -6.89 -5.36
CA ASN A 139 -9.76 -7.99 -4.94
C ASN A 139 -9.40 -7.88 -3.46
N GLY A 140 -9.42 -9.02 -2.78
CA GLY A 140 -9.25 -9.08 -1.33
C GLY A 140 -10.33 -8.29 -0.60
N GLU A 141 -9.94 -7.56 0.44
CA GLU A 141 -10.83 -6.66 1.18
C GLU A 141 -10.77 -5.22 0.66
N SER A 142 -10.18 -4.97 -0.54
CA SER A 142 -9.88 -3.60 -0.98
C SER A 142 -11.12 -2.70 -1.12
N GLY A 143 -12.29 -3.28 -1.34
CA GLY A 143 -13.58 -2.57 -1.36
C GLY A 143 -14.20 -2.33 0.02
N ASP A 144 -13.71 -2.99 1.06
CA ASP A 144 -14.16 -2.82 2.44
C ASP A 144 -13.42 -1.66 3.10
N MET A 145 -14.16 -0.66 3.56
CA MET A 145 -13.58 0.56 4.18
C MET A 145 -13.08 0.33 5.61
N THR A 146 -13.39 -0.82 6.22
CA THR A 146 -12.99 -1.18 7.60
C THR A 146 -11.76 -2.09 7.61
N ASN A 147 -11.77 -3.12 6.75
CA ASN A 147 -10.77 -4.18 6.74
C ASN A 147 -9.62 -3.92 5.75
N SER A 148 -9.70 -2.83 4.98
CA SER A 148 -8.63 -2.43 4.07
C SER A 148 -8.18 -0.98 4.26
N THR A 149 -6.95 -0.70 3.81
CA THR A 149 -6.43 0.67 3.84
C THR A 149 -7.21 1.59 2.91
N TYR A 150 -7.34 2.84 3.33
CA TYR A 150 -7.97 3.88 2.52
C TYR A 150 -7.08 4.34 1.35
N THR A 151 -5.80 3.97 1.33
CA THR A 151 -4.83 4.42 0.31
C THR A 151 -4.77 3.54 -0.93
N VAL A 152 -5.44 2.37 -0.94
CA VAL A 152 -5.38 1.39 -2.03
C VAL A 152 -6.77 0.84 -2.34
N LEU A 153 -7.07 0.73 -3.65
CA LEU A 153 -8.22 -0.01 -4.19
C LEU A 153 -7.73 -0.90 -5.33
N ASN A 154 -7.96 -2.20 -5.25
CA ASN A 154 -7.62 -3.15 -6.30
C ASN A 154 -8.90 -3.67 -6.94
N VAL A 155 -9.06 -3.44 -8.23
CA VAL A 155 -10.30 -3.65 -8.97
C VAL A 155 -10.10 -4.67 -10.07
N CYS A 156 -10.91 -5.70 -10.09
CA CYS A 156 -11.02 -6.68 -11.16
C CYS A 156 -12.16 -6.27 -12.10
N PHE A 157 -11.84 -5.95 -13.35
CA PHE A 157 -12.79 -5.40 -14.31
C PHE A 157 -13.41 -6.52 -15.16
N PRO A 158 -14.74 -6.74 -15.11
CA PRO A 158 -15.42 -7.77 -15.91
C PRO A 158 -15.63 -7.33 -17.35
N ILE A 159 -14.53 -7.18 -18.11
CA ILE A 159 -14.52 -6.76 -19.51
C ILE A 159 -13.98 -7.87 -20.42
N SER A 160 -14.26 -7.78 -21.74
CA SER A 160 -13.81 -8.77 -22.73
C SER A 160 -12.29 -8.86 -22.80
N ASN A 161 -11.76 -10.02 -23.22
CA ASN A 161 -10.33 -10.26 -23.30
C ASN A 161 -9.61 -9.24 -24.21
N ASP A 162 -10.22 -8.84 -25.32
CA ASP A 162 -9.63 -7.88 -26.25
C ASP A 162 -9.46 -6.50 -25.56
N LYS A 163 -10.45 -6.06 -24.80
CA LYS A 163 -10.38 -4.83 -24.00
C LYS A 163 -9.44 -4.99 -22.79
N ALA A 164 -9.41 -6.17 -22.18
CA ALA A 164 -8.53 -6.45 -21.04
C ALA A 164 -7.06 -6.18 -21.34
N ALA A 165 -6.60 -6.58 -22.53
CA ALA A 165 -5.21 -6.39 -22.96
C ALA A 165 -4.84 -4.91 -23.15
N MET A 166 -5.83 -4.04 -23.39
CA MET A 166 -5.63 -2.62 -23.73
C MET A 166 -5.94 -1.69 -22.55
N LEU A 167 -6.53 -2.16 -21.46
CA LEU A 167 -7.07 -1.29 -20.39
C LEU A 167 -6.00 -0.39 -19.77
N ASP A 168 -4.89 -0.95 -19.32
CA ASP A 168 -3.79 -0.20 -18.69
C ASP A 168 -3.14 0.79 -19.66
N PHE A 169 -2.92 0.37 -20.90
CA PHE A 169 -2.40 1.23 -21.95
C PHE A 169 -3.33 2.40 -22.27
N GLN A 170 -4.64 2.16 -22.34
CA GLN A 170 -5.63 3.22 -22.59
C GLN A 170 -5.70 4.21 -21.41
N LEU A 171 -5.63 3.73 -20.18
CA LEU A 171 -5.57 4.60 -19.00
C LEU A 171 -4.31 5.47 -19.02
N ASP A 172 -3.15 4.89 -19.34
CA ASP A 172 -1.88 5.62 -19.43
C ASP A 172 -1.90 6.69 -20.53
N LEU A 173 -2.41 6.36 -21.73
CA LEU A 173 -2.61 7.33 -22.83
C LEU A 173 -3.50 8.51 -22.45
N LYS A 174 -4.45 8.30 -21.54
CA LYS A 174 -5.32 9.35 -21.01
C LYS A 174 -4.70 10.06 -19.79
N GLY A 175 -3.44 9.78 -19.45
CA GLY A 175 -2.72 10.38 -18.32
C GLY A 175 -3.17 9.88 -16.94
N ILE A 176 -3.83 8.72 -16.88
CA ILE A 176 -4.28 8.09 -15.64
C ILE A 176 -3.23 7.09 -15.18
N ALA A 177 -2.42 7.48 -14.19
CA ALA A 177 -1.40 6.63 -13.61
C ALA A 177 -2.02 5.61 -12.64
N CYS A 178 -1.96 4.34 -13.00
CA CYS A 178 -2.40 3.21 -12.18
C CYS A 178 -1.38 2.06 -12.28
N SER A 179 -1.59 0.99 -11.54
CA SER A 179 -0.66 -0.15 -11.54
C SER A 179 -1.39 -1.46 -11.84
N LYS A 180 -0.73 -2.31 -12.63
CA LYS A 180 -1.12 -3.69 -12.86
C LYS A 180 -0.34 -4.58 -11.88
N GLY A 181 -1.00 -5.16 -10.88
CA GLY A 181 -0.31 -5.94 -9.84
C GLY A 181 0.57 -5.10 -8.90
N SER A 182 1.70 -5.66 -8.43
CA SER A 182 2.64 -4.94 -7.58
C SER A 182 3.52 -3.99 -8.39
N ALA A 183 3.75 -2.79 -7.88
CA ALA A 183 4.65 -1.81 -8.51
C ALA A 183 6.11 -2.30 -8.56
N CYS A 184 6.50 -3.21 -7.64
CA CYS A 184 7.85 -3.81 -7.60
C CYS A 184 8.09 -4.86 -8.71
N GLN A 185 7.03 -5.37 -9.32
CA GLN A 185 7.06 -6.35 -10.41
C GLN A 185 6.74 -5.71 -11.78
N SER A 186 6.66 -4.39 -11.85
CA SER A 186 6.52 -3.68 -13.13
C SER A 186 7.71 -4.01 -14.03
N GLY A 187 7.49 -4.85 -15.04
CA GLY A 187 8.54 -5.38 -15.94
C GLY A 187 8.70 -6.90 -15.92
N SER A 188 8.08 -7.63 -14.98
CA SER A 188 7.97 -9.10 -15.10
C SER A 188 6.77 -9.48 -15.95
N SER A 189 6.94 -10.51 -16.79
CA SER A 189 5.84 -11.14 -17.55
C SER A 189 4.93 -11.99 -16.66
N GLU A 190 5.33 -12.23 -15.42
CA GLU A 190 4.56 -12.95 -14.41
C GLU A 190 3.56 -12.03 -13.75
N GLY A 191 2.29 -12.43 -13.69
CA GLY A 191 1.23 -11.71 -13.00
C GLY A 191 1.47 -11.58 -11.49
N SER A 192 0.56 -10.92 -10.79
CA SER A 192 0.64 -10.79 -9.33
C SER A 192 0.54 -12.15 -8.64
N HIS A 193 1.57 -12.49 -7.84
CA HIS A 193 1.55 -13.68 -6.99
C HIS A 193 0.47 -13.61 -5.90
N VAL A 194 0.06 -12.40 -5.47
CA VAL A 194 -1.03 -12.21 -4.51
C VAL A 194 -2.37 -12.54 -5.16
N LEU A 195 -2.64 -11.95 -6.33
CA LEU A 195 -3.91 -12.14 -7.04
C LEU A 195 -4.07 -13.59 -7.52
N SER A 196 -2.99 -14.26 -7.94
CA SER A 196 -3.02 -15.67 -8.35
C SER A 196 -3.53 -16.60 -7.24
N GLU A 197 -3.26 -16.27 -5.98
CA GLU A 197 -3.66 -17.07 -4.83
C GLU A 197 -5.06 -16.75 -4.30
N ILE A 198 -5.52 -15.50 -4.44
CA ILE A 198 -6.80 -15.09 -3.85
C ILE A 198 -7.97 -15.07 -4.83
N GLN A 199 -7.70 -14.92 -6.14
CA GLN A 199 -8.75 -14.89 -7.14
C GLN A 199 -9.25 -16.31 -7.48
N ASN A 200 -10.57 -16.43 -7.61
CA ASN A 200 -11.16 -17.64 -8.18
C ASN A 200 -10.92 -17.70 -9.70
N ASP A 201 -11.10 -18.88 -10.31
CA ASP A 201 -10.84 -19.09 -11.74
C ASP A 201 -11.70 -18.22 -12.67
N ALA A 202 -12.88 -17.79 -12.22
CA ALA A 202 -13.72 -16.88 -12.98
C ALA A 202 -13.13 -15.47 -13.08
N ASN A 203 -12.49 -15.00 -12.02
CA ASN A 203 -11.89 -13.66 -11.94
C ASN A 203 -10.47 -13.59 -12.51
N LYS A 204 -9.70 -14.69 -12.50
CA LYS A 204 -8.31 -14.73 -13.03
C LYS A 204 -8.21 -14.33 -14.51
N LYS A 205 -9.27 -14.49 -15.28
CA LYS A 205 -9.32 -14.10 -16.71
C LYS A 205 -9.56 -12.61 -16.94
N PHE A 206 -9.96 -11.86 -15.90
CA PHE A 206 -10.23 -10.44 -16.00
C PHE A 206 -9.04 -9.60 -15.56
N PRO A 207 -8.80 -8.44 -16.18
CA PRO A 207 -7.72 -7.55 -15.77
C PRO A 207 -7.99 -6.96 -14.40
N SER A 208 -6.93 -6.86 -13.61
CA SER A 208 -6.97 -6.19 -12.31
C SER A 208 -6.09 -4.95 -12.33
N VAL A 209 -6.62 -3.83 -11.86
CA VAL A 209 -5.93 -2.55 -11.76
C VAL A 209 -5.96 -2.07 -10.31
N ARG A 210 -4.79 -1.63 -9.82
CA ARG A 210 -4.67 -1.02 -8.50
C ARG A 210 -4.63 0.50 -8.64
N PHE A 211 -5.56 1.17 -7.98
CA PHE A 211 -5.57 2.60 -7.76
C PHE A 211 -4.98 2.92 -6.40
N SER A 212 -4.17 3.96 -6.32
CA SER A 212 -3.56 4.45 -5.08
C SER A 212 -4.01 5.89 -4.84
N PHE A 213 -4.31 6.22 -3.59
CA PHE A 213 -4.86 7.51 -3.20
C PHE A 213 -3.95 8.23 -2.21
N SER A 214 -3.98 9.55 -2.28
CA SER A 214 -3.36 10.46 -1.32
C SER A 214 -4.22 11.71 -1.15
N HIS A 215 -3.85 12.58 -0.22
CA HIS A 215 -4.50 13.88 -0.02
C HIS A 215 -4.45 14.81 -1.25
N ASN A 216 -3.59 14.51 -2.22
CA ASN A 216 -3.48 15.28 -3.48
C ASN A 216 -4.56 14.92 -4.51
N ASN A 217 -5.26 13.79 -4.33
CA ASN A 217 -6.32 13.40 -5.25
C ASN A 217 -7.64 14.12 -4.92
N ASN A 218 -8.49 14.25 -5.92
CA ASN A 218 -9.78 14.91 -5.78
C ASN A 218 -10.89 14.22 -6.59
N LYS A 219 -12.15 14.59 -6.33
CA LYS A 219 -13.31 13.98 -7.01
C LYS A 219 -13.33 14.20 -8.52
N LYS A 220 -12.79 15.30 -9.03
CA LYS A 220 -12.74 15.56 -10.48
C LYS A 220 -11.84 14.56 -11.21
N GLU A 221 -10.76 14.10 -10.56
CA GLU A 221 -9.90 13.03 -11.11
C GLU A 221 -10.65 11.70 -11.15
N VAL A 222 -11.47 11.42 -10.13
CA VAL A 222 -12.34 10.24 -10.12
C VAL A 222 -13.38 10.33 -11.23
N ASP A 223 -14.05 11.48 -11.40
CA ASP A 223 -15.02 11.69 -12.48
C ASP A 223 -14.37 11.48 -13.86
N TYR A 224 -13.17 12.03 -14.07
CA TYR A 224 -12.40 11.83 -15.29
C TYR A 224 -12.07 10.36 -15.57
N LEU A 225 -11.66 9.62 -14.54
CA LEU A 225 -11.43 8.17 -14.65
C LEU A 225 -12.72 7.44 -15.06
N ILE A 226 -13.85 7.74 -14.42
CA ILE A 226 -15.15 7.11 -14.72
C ILE A 226 -15.61 7.43 -16.15
N GLU A 227 -15.46 8.64 -16.62
CA GLU A 227 -15.77 9.02 -18.00
C GLU A 227 -14.87 8.27 -19.00
N THR A 228 -13.56 8.22 -18.73
CA THR A 228 -12.60 7.47 -19.55
C THR A 228 -12.96 5.97 -19.63
N LEU A 229 -13.35 5.36 -18.51
CA LEU A 229 -13.80 3.97 -18.49
C LEU A 229 -15.09 3.76 -19.28
N LYS A 230 -16.05 4.68 -19.19
CA LYS A 230 -17.30 4.65 -19.99
C LYS A 230 -17.02 4.70 -21.49
N GLU A 231 -16.17 5.62 -21.93
CA GLU A 231 -15.75 5.73 -23.33
C GLU A 231 -15.10 4.42 -23.80
N PHE A 232 -14.18 3.88 -23.01
CA PHE A 232 -13.44 2.65 -23.32
C PHE A 232 -14.34 1.41 -23.41
N ILE A 233 -15.36 1.30 -22.56
CA ILE A 233 -16.30 0.18 -22.58
C ILE A 233 -17.21 0.25 -23.80
N ASN A 234 -17.60 1.43 -24.23
CA ASN A 234 -18.53 1.65 -25.33
C ASN A 234 -17.86 1.70 -26.71
N SER A 235 -16.53 1.82 -26.76
CA SER A 235 -15.74 1.72 -28.01
C SER A 235 -15.54 0.27 -28.45
#